data_a7a6f90fcbc34d59ac6158b9a4fb6b17
#
_entry.id   a7a6f90fcbc34d59ac6158b9a4fb6b17
#
_cell.length_a   1.000
_cell.length_b   1.000
_cell.length_c   1.000
_cell.angle_alpha   90.00
_cell.angle_beta   90.00
_cell.angle_gamma   90.00
#
_symmetry.space_group_name_H-M   'P 1'
#
loop_
_entity.id
_entity.type
_entity.pdbx_description
1 polymer ?
#
loop_
_entity_poly.entity_id
_entity_poly.type
_entity_poly.pdbx_seq_one_letter_code
_entity_poly.pdbx_strand_id
1 'polypeptide(L)'
;MSDRYYKLFGKSVSQLALQKRFTKIKKRKRYEWLKDINAQVPKQASKDFDTARKHSFKKYKNGYHTSYKSKKDLIQGFYANYERLIIGKKVVHIQSIGEVKTSQQLPRNKKPSNPRVTFDGRHWWMSVGFQEDFESKELTNESIGVDVGLKELFVASNGTKERNINKDAKIKKLLKRKKSAQRDMSRRFKKGVKIQSAGYEKAKTEHLRLSRKITNIRNNHIHQATAKLVKTKPMRIVVEDLSISNLLKNK
;
A
#
# COMPACT_ATOMS: atom_id res chain seq x y z
N MET A 1 -22.37 7.94 -7.79
CA MET A 1 -22.60 9.38 -8.04
C MET A 1 -21.66 9.93 -9.11
N SER A 2 -20.37 9.83 -8.94
CA SER A 2 -19.36 10.26 -9.95
C SER A 2 -19.59 9.57 -11.31
N ASP A 3 -19.78 8.25 -11.30
CA ASP A 3 -20.03 7.45 -12.51
C ASP A 3 -21.32 7.85 -13.23
N ARG A 4 -22.40 8.08 -12.48
CA ARG A 4 -23.66 8.56 -13.06
C ARG A 4 -23.53 9.95 -13.67
N TYR A 5 -22.79 10.84 -13.00
CA TYR A 5 -22.52 12.18 -13.52
C TYR A 5 -21.68 12.12 -14.81
N TYR A 6 -20.66 11.26 -14.82
CA TYR A 6 -19.82 11.06 -16.00
C TYR A 6 -20.60 10.50 -17.20
N LYS A 7 -21.47 9.50 -16.94
CA LYS A 7 -22.35 8.93 -17.98
C LYS A 7 -23.32 9.97 -18.58
N LEU A 8 -23.81 10.91 -17.77
CA LEU A 8 -24.77 11.92 -18.21
C LEU A 8 -24.11 13.11 -18.91
N PHE A 9 -22.93 13.52 -18.45
CA PHE A 9 -22.34 14.81 -18.87
C PHE A 9 -20.98 14.66 -19.56
N GLY A 10 -20.43 13.47 -19.71
CA GLY A 10 -19.09 13.23 -20.23
C GLY A 10 -17.96 13.86 -19.44
N LYS A 11 -18.29 14.50 -18.31
CA LYS A 11 -17.34 15.22 -17.45
C LYS A 11 -17.26 14.60 -16.07
N SER A 12 -16.09 14.69 -15.46
CA SER A 12 -15.88 14.19 -14.12
C SER A 12 -16.21 15.26 -13.05
N VAL A 13 -16.77 14.82 -11.93
CA VAL A 13 -17.04 15.70 -10.79
C VAL A 13 -15.71 16.10 -10.13
N SER A 14 -15.52 17.40 -9.86
CA SER A 14 -14.31 17.89 -9.18
C SER A 14 -14.26 17.41 -7.71
N GLN A 15 -13.04 17.33 -7.15
CA GLN A 15 -12.82 17.01 -5.74
C GLN A 15 -13.63 17.92 -4.81
N LEU A 16 -13.64 19.23 -5.08
CA LEU A 16 -14.38 20.22 -4.27
C LEU A 16 -15.88 19.99 -4.32
N ALA A 17 -16.44 19.67 -5.48
CA ALA A 17 -17.86 19.35 -5.63
C ALA A 17 -18.24 18.08 -4.85
N LEU A 18 -17.37 17.05 -4.85
CA LEU A 18 -17.55 15.85 -4.03
C LEU A 18 -17.54 16.19 -2.53
N GLN A 19 -16.63 17.04 -2.06
CA GLN A 19 -16.56 17.46 -0.66
C GLN A 19 -17.80 18.26 -0.24
N LYS A 20 -18.24 19.25 -1.05
CA LYS A 20 -19.46 20.01 -0.79
C LYS A 20 -20.69 19.08 -0.68
N ARG A 21 -20.79 18.09 -1.57
CA ARG A 21 -21.91 17.13 -1.52
C ARG A 21 -21.81 16.21 -0.32
N PHE A 22 -20.62 15.78 0.08
CA PHE A 22 -20.40 15.01 1.29
C PHE A 22 -20.89 15.76 2.53
N THR A 23 -20.59 17.05 2.65
CA THR A 23 -21.08 17.92 3.72
C THR A 23 -22.61 17.96 3.77
N LYS A 24 -23.29 18.02 2.60
CA LYS A 24 -24.77 17.95 2.52
C LYS A 24 -25.31 16.57 2.94
N ILE A 25 -24.64 15.48 2.53
CA ILE A 25 -25.04 14.10 2.89
C ILE A 25 -24.90 13.86 4.39
N LYS A 26 -23.84 14.34 5.03
CA LYS A 26 -23.60 14.24 6.47
C LYS A 26 -24.74 14.80 7.33
N LYS A 27 -25.51 15.77 6.82
CA LYS A 27 -26.66 16.35 7.51
C LYS A 27 -27.92 15.47 7.53
N ARG A 28 -27.96 14.41 6.70
CA ARG A 28 -29.13 13.51 6.62
C ARG A 28 -29.10 12.48 7.75
N LYS A 29 -30.24 12.23 8.38
CA LYS A 29 -30.40 11.28 9.50
C LYS A 29 -29.76 9.90 9.22
N ARG A 30 -29.94 9.36 8.01
CA ARG A 30 -29.36 8.07 7.58
C ARG A 30 -27.81 8.00 7.69
N TYR A 31 -27.13 9.14 7.65
CA TYR A 31 -25.69 9.26 7.64
C TYR A 31 -25.14 9.97 8.89
N GLU A 32 -25.91 10.01 9.96
CA GLU A 32 -25.55 10.69 11.20
C GLU A 32 -24.26 10.14 11.82
N TRP A 33 -24.03 8.85 11.72
CA TRP A 33 -22.79 8.19 12.14
C TRP A 33 -21.51 8.78 11.51
N LEU A 34 -21.63 9.50 10.40
CA LEU A 34 -20.48 10.20 9.79
C LEU A 34 -20.03 11.41 10.63
N LYS A 35 -20.84 11.87 11.59
CA LYS A 35 -20.45 12.95 12.50
C LYS A 35 -19.36 12.50 13.48
N ASP A 36 -19.32 11.20 13.81
CA ASP A 36 -18.34 10.60 14.72
C ASP A 36 -16.96 10.42 14.05
N ILE A 37 -16.93 10.53 12.72
CA ILE A 37 -15.68 10.40 11.95
C ILE A 37 -15.03 11.77 11.79
N ASN A 38 -13.72 11.82 12.04
CA ASN A 38 -12.92 13.01 11.80
C ASN A 38 -13.13 13.55 10.37
N ALA A 39 -13.40 14.85 10.21
CA ALA A 39 -13.72 15.48 8.94
C ALA A 39 -12.60 15.37 7.89
N GLN A 40 -11.35 15.19 8.30
CA GLN A 40 -10.22 15.02 7.39
C GLN A 40 -10.22 13.65 6.69
N VAL A 41 -10.79 12.62 7.30
CA VAL A 41 -10.87 11.27 6.70
C VAL A 41 -11.67 11.28 5.39
N PRO A 42 -12.93 11.74 5.34
CA PRO A 42 -13.70 11.81 4.10
C PRO A 42 -13.16 12.84 3.10
N LYS A 43 -12.55 13.93 3.61
CA LYS A 43 -11.87 14.92 2.75
C LYS A 43 -10.72 14.28 2.00
N GLN A 44 -9.87 13.50 2.70
CA GLN A 44 -8.77 12.78 2.06
C GLN A 44 -9.27 11.65 1.16
N ALA A 45 -10.30 10.92 1.54
CA ALA A 45 -10.90 9.89 0.69
C ALA A 45 -11.41 10.47 -0.66
N SER A 46 -11.96 11.69 -0.64
CA SER A 46 -12.36 12.40 -1.87
C SER A 46 -11.15 12.76 -2.74
N LYS A 47 -10.02 13.13 -2.13
CA LYS A 47 -8.75 13.41 -2.84
C LYS A 47 -8.15 12.13 -3.42
N ASP A 48 -8.12 11.06 -2.64
CA ASP A 48 -7.59 9.76 -3.08
C ASP A 48 -8.42 9.21 -4.26
N PHE A 49 -9.75 9.36 -4.22
CA PHE A 49 -10.64 9.00 -5.32
C PHE A 49 -10.36 9.82 -6.59
N ASP A 50 -10.20 11.15 -6.48
CA ASP A 50 -9.88 12.01 -7.62
C ASP A 50 -8.53 11.64 -8.25
N THR A 51 -7.53 11.35 -7.42
CA THR A 51 -6.22 10.88 -7.86
C THR A 51 -6.31 9.54 -8.59
N ALA A 52 -6.98 8.55 -8.00
CA ALA A 52 -7.18 7.23 -8.60
C ALA A 52 -7.89 7.33 -9.97
N ARG A 53 -8.89 8.19 -10.06
CA ARG A 53 -9.62 8.46 -11.30
C ARG A 53 -8.72 9.07 -12.38
N LYS A 54 -7.94 10.10 -12.04
CA LYS A 54 -6.98 10.73 -12.96
C LYS A 54 -5.96 9.71 -13.51
N HIS A 55 -5.44 8.86 -12.64
CA HIS A 55 -4.54 7.77 -13.05
C HIS A 55 -5.23 6.76 -13.97
N SER A 56 -6.48 6.42 -13.67
CA SER A 56 -7.26 5.50 -14.49
C SER A 56 -7.51 6.04 -15.90
N PHE A 57 -7.87 7.32 -16.05
CA PHE A 57 -8.02 7.97 -17.35
C PHE A 57 -6.72 7.99 -18.16
N LYS A 58 -5.58 8.21 -17.52
CA LYS A 58 -4.28 8.14 -18.20
C LYS A 58 -3.95 6.74 -18.72
N LYS A 59 -4.36 5.70 -17.97
CA LYS A 59 -4.03 4.30 -18.28
C LYS A 59 -4.98 3.67 -19.31
N TYR A 60 -6.26 4.03 -19.29
CA TYR A 60 -7.30 3.40 -20.10
C TYR A 60 -7.90 4.40 -21.07
N LYS A 61 -7.73 4.16 -22.39
CA LYS A 61 -8.25 5.03 -23.46
C LYS A 61 -9.79 5.11 -23.48
N ASN A 62 -10.47 4.03 -23.07
CA ASN A 62 -11.94 3.88 -23.17
C ASN A 62 -12.68 4.25 -21.88
N GLY A 63 -12.14 5.15 -21.06
CA GLY A 63 -12.76 5.58 -19.84
C GLY A 63 -12.02 5.14 -18.57
N TYR A 64 -12.64 5.36 -17.40
CA TYR A 64 -12.01 5.02 -16.16
C TYR A 64 -12.61 3.76 -15.51
N HIS A 65 -11.73 2.96 -14.89
CA HIS A 65 -12.10 1.84 -14.06
C HIS A 65 -11.52 2.05 -12.66
N THR A 66 -12.38 2.38 -11.71
CA THR A 66 -11.99 2.46 -10.29
C THR A 66 -12.76 1.43 -9.50
N SER A 67 -12.07 0.65 -8.68
CA SER A 67 -12.68 -0.24 -7.71
C SER A 67 -12.71 0.43 -6.33
N TYR A 68 -13.82 0.25 -5.62
CA TYR A 68 -13.93 0.75 -4.25
C TYR A 68 -13.42 -0.31 -3.27
N LYS A 69 -12.69 0.14 -2.25
CA LYS A 69 -12.32 -0.74 -1.14
C LYS A 69 -13.58 -1.24 -0.42
N SER A 70 -13.60 -2.52 -0.13
CA SER A 70 -14.64 -3.17 0.64
C SER A 70 -14.18 -3.52 2.05
N LYS A 71 -15.09 -3.84 2.96
CA LYS A 71 -14.77 -4.37 4.28
C LYS A 71 -14.03 -5.73 4.22
N LYS A 72 -14.05 -6.39 3.06
CA LYS A 72 -13.36 -7.68 2.82
C LYS A 72 -11.91 -7.51 2.42
N ASP A 73 -11.51 -6.29 2.03
CA ASP A 73 -10.12 -6.03 1.66
C ASP A 73 -9.23 -6.18 2.89
N LEU A 74 -8.09 -6.82 2.68
CA LEU A 74 -7.17 -7.20 3.77
C LEU A 74 -6.54 -5.99 4.44
N ILE A 75 -6.25 -4.95 3.65
CA ILE A 75 -5.62 -3.74 4.14
C ILE A 75 -6.67 -2.64 4.26
N GLN A 76 -7.01 -2.30 5.48
CA GLN A 76 -7.87 -1.18 5.82
C GLN A 76 -7.01 -0.02 6.30
N GLY A 77 -7.46 1.20 6.11
CA GLY A 77 -6.70 2.35 6.60
C GLY A 77 -7.44 3.66 6.39
N PHE A 78 -6.96 4.66 7.11
CA PHE A 78 -7.49 6.01 7.05
C PHE A 78 -6.35 7.04 7.15
N TYR A 79 -6.65 8.25 6.75
CA TYR A 79 -5.77 9.39 6.89
C TYR A 79 -5.96 10.00 8.28
N ALA A 80 -4.87 10.18 9.03
CA ALA A 80 -4.87 10.94 10.27
C ALA A 80 -4.59 12.43 9.97
N ASN A 81 -5.21 13.33 10.75
CA ASN A 81 -4.97 14.76 10.56
C ASN A 81 -3.57 15.14 11.07
N TYR A 82 -2.69 15.58 10.16
CA TYR A 82 -1.31 15.93 10.51
C TYR A 82 -1.22 17.16 11.44
N GLU A 83 -2.15 18.11 11.33
CA GLU A 83 -2.18 19.33 12.16
C GLU A 83 -2.49 19.05 13.63
N ARG A 84 -3.15 17.91 13.90
CA ARG A 84 -3.55 17.46 15.22
C ARG A 84 -2.82 16.18 15.66
N LEU A 85 -1.71 15.85 14.98
CA LEU A 85 -0.86 14.71 15.32
C LEU A 85 0.22 15.18 16.29
N ILE A 86 0.19 14.68 17.53
CA ILE A 86 1.19 15.00 18.54
C ILE A 86 2.10 13.79 18.72
N ILE A 87 3.41 13.98 18.53
CA ILE A 87 4.41 12.92 18.60
C ILE A 87 5.15 13.02 19.94
N GLY A 88 4.94 12.05 20.81
CA GLY A 88 5.63 11.89 22.09
C GLY A 88 6.75 10.83 22.05
N LYS A 89 7.25 10.45 23.22
CA LYS A 89 8.25 9.37 23.36
C LYS A 89 7.56 8.02 23.24
N LYS A 90 7.66 7.37 22.06
CA LYS A 90 6.96 6.11 21.73
C LYS A 90 5.44 6.15 21.93
N VAL A 91 4.86 7.34 21.81
CA VAL A 91 3.42 7.57 21.88
C VAL A 91 3.05 8.57 20.80
N VAL A 92 1.91 8.37 20.17
CA VAL A 92 1.36 9.32 19.20
C VAL A 92 -0.09 9.59 19.57
N HIS A 93 -0.44 10.86 19.73
CA HIS A 93 -1.83 11.27 19.89
C HIS A 93 -2.46 11.48 18.53
N ILE A 94 -3.52 10.72 18.24
CA ILE A 94 -4.28 10.80 17.00
C ILE A 94 -5.65 11.38 17.31
N GLN A 95 -6.02 12.46 16.65
CA GLN A 95 -7.34 13.10 16.82
C GLN A 95 -8.48 12.09 16.70
N SER A 96 -9.43 12.10 17.61
CA SER A 96 -10.60 11.20 17.71
C SER A 96 -10.29 9.74 18.09
N ILE A 97 -9.02 9.40 18.34
CA ILE A 97 -8.62 8.07 18.81
C ILE A 97 -7.96 8.18 20.20
N GLY A 98 -7.19 9.25 20.42
CA GLY A 98 -6.41 9.44 21.62
C GLY A 98 -4.96 9.01 21.48
N GLU A 99 -4.34 8.63 22.59
CA GLU A 99 -2.94 8.23 22.67
C GLU A 99 -2.74 6.77 22.28
N VAL A 100 -1.82 6.54 21.34
CA VAL A 100 -1.46 5.22 20.86
C VAL A 100 0.03 4.98 21.07
N LYS A 101 0.39 3.89 21.75
CA LYS A 101 1.78 3.47 21.93
C LYS A 101 2.35 2.96 20.60
N THR A 102 3.59 3.36 20.30
CA THR A 102 4.32 2.94 19.08
C THR A 102 5.54 2.12 19.43
N SER A 103 5.87 1.11 18.63
CA SER A 103 7.08 0.30 18.81
C SER A 103 8.35 1.09 18.48
N GLN A 104 8.25 2.04 17.56
CA GLN A 104 9.35 2.89 17.12
C GLN A 104 9.13 4.33 17.55
N GLN A 105 10.22 5.03 17.86
CA GLN A 105 10.21 6.46 18.11
C GLN A 105 10.13 7.21 16.77
N LEU A 106 9.16 8.11 16.65
CA LEU A 106 9.09 9.06 15.53
C LEU A 106 9.89 10.33 15.84
N PRO A 107 10.42 11.02 14.81
CA PRO A 107 11.06 12.33 14.99
C PRO A 107 10.08 13.33 15.62
N ARG A 108 10.49 13.96 16.72
CA ARG A 108 9.65 14.94 17.43
C ARG A 108 9.87 16.37 16.94
N ASN A 109 11.06 16.65 16.43
CA ASN A 109 11.48 18.00 16.03
C ASN A 109 11.17 18.31 14.56
N LYS A 110 10.49 17.39 13.85
CA LYS A 110 10.15 17.55 12.43
C LYS A 110 8.66 17.62 12.25
N LYS A 111 8.21 18.51 11.37
CA LYS A 111 6.78 18.64 11.04
C LYS A 111 6.29 17.39 10.30
N PRO A 112 5.27 16.69 10.82
CA PRO A 112 4.73 15.51 10.16
C PRO A 112 3.93 15.90 8.92
N SER A 113 3.96 15.06 7.89
CA SER A 113 3.16 15.21 6.68
C SER A 113 2.48 13.89 6.31
N ASN A 114 1.31 13.97 5.70
CA ASN A 114 0.54 12.86 5.13
C ASN A 114 0.48 11.58 6.02
N PRO A 115 0.13 11.69 7.32
CA PRO A 115 0.07 10.53 8.20
C PRO A 115 -1.08 9.61 7.80
N ARG A 116 -0.77 8.31 7.66
CA ARG A 116 -1.76 7.28 7.35
C ARG A 116 -1.65 6.14 8.35
N VAL A 117 -2.79 5.73 8.87
CA VAL A 117 -2.91 4.55 9.73
C VAL A 117 -3.48 3.43 8.90
N THR A 118 -2.83 2.27 8.92
CA THR A 118 -3.25 1.08 8.16
C THR A 118 -3.29 -0.15 9.04
N PHE A 119 -4.28 -1.00 8.82
CA PHE A 119 -4.40 -2.31 9.44
C PHE A 119 -4.18 -3.39 8.39
N ASP A 120 -3.29 -4.34 8.65
CA ASP A 120 -2.93 -5.40 7.72
C ASP A 120 -3.55 -6.77 8.05
N GLY A 121 -4.60 -6.77 8.86
CA GLY A 121 -5.24 -7.98 9.36
C GLY A 121 -4.65 -8.52 10.67
N ARG A 122 -3.55 -7.94 11.17
CA ARG A 122 -2.92 -8.33 12.45
C ARG A 122 -2.36 -7.16 13.24
N HIS A 123 -1.66 -6.23 12.58
CA HIS A 123 -1.00 -5.11 13.22
C HIS A 123 -1.48 -3.80 12.62
N TRP A 124 -1.47 -2.78 13.45
CA TRP A 124 -1.64 -1.41 13.03
C TRP A 124 -0.29 -0.78 12.69
N TRP A 125 -0.25 -0.06 11.62
CA TRP A 125 0.92 0.64 11.12
C TRP A 125 0.60 2.11 10.95
N MET A 126 1.55 2.96 11.29
CA MET A 126 1.46 4.37 10.99
C MET A 126 2.60 4.77 10.07
N SER A 127 2.26 5.34 8.93
CA SER A 127 3.20 5.93 7.98
C SER A 127 3.10 7.45 8.09
N VAL A 128 4.23 8.10 8.31
CA VAL A 128 4.33 9.56 8.45
C VAL A 128 5.49 10.05 7.61
N GLY A 129 5.27 11.06 6.76
CA GLY A 129 6.33 11.71 6.02
C GLY A 129 6.96 12.82 6.88
N PHE A 130 8.26 13.00 6.73
CA PHE A 130 9.00 14.13 7.28
C PHE A 130 9.85 14.73 6.17
N GLN A 131 9.97 16.04 6.17
CA GLN A 131 10.89 16.70 5.26
C GLN A 131 12.30 16.59 5.83
N GLU A 132 13.23 16.18 5.00
CA GLU A 132 14.66 16.13 5.30
C GLU A 132 15.43 16.75 4.15
N ASP A 133 16.42 17.53 4.49
CA ASP A 133 17.40 18.02 3.52
C ASP A 133 18.49 16.96 3.39
N PHE A 134 18.73 16.52 2.17
CA PHE A 134 19.79 15.56 1.87
C PHE A 134 20.98 16.28 1.27
N GLU A 135 22.14 16.09 1.86
CA GLU A 135 23.39 16.45 1.21
C GLU A 135 23.58 15.60 -0.04
N SER A 136 23.88 16.24 -1.16
CA SER A 136 24.25 15.54 -2.39
C SER A 136 25.55 14.79 -2.16
N LYS A 137 25.53 13.47 -2.36
CA LYS A 137 26.77 12.67 -2.31
C LYS A 137 27.45 12.72 -3.67
N GLU A 138 28.75 12.83 -3.68
CA GLU A 138 29.53 12.66 -4.91
C GLU A 138 29.29 11.28 -5.50
N LEU A 139 28.95 11.26 -6.78
CA LEU A 139 28.73 10.05 -7.56
C LEU A 139 29.99 9.70 -8.32
N THR A 140 30.19 8.43 -8.64
CA THR A 140 31.25 8.01 -9.56
C THR A 140 30.87 8.38 -10.99
N ASN A 141 31.85 8.41 -11.90
CA ASN A 141 31.60 8.67 -13.32
C ASN A 141 31.10 7.42 -14.07
N GLU A 142 30.89 6.30 -13.37
CA GLU A 142 30.48 5.04 -13.97
C GLU A 142 28.96 4.92 -14.04
N SER A 143 28.47 4.34 -15.13
CA SER A 143 27.09 3.93 -15.29
C SER A 143 26.96 2.41 -15.15
N ILE A 144 25.92 1.94 -14.47
CA ILE A 144 25.68 0.51 -14.28
C ILE A 144 24.41 0.12 -15.06
N GLY A 145 24.54 -0.82 -15.98
CA GLY A 145 23.43 -1.51 -16.62
C GLY A 145 22.95 -2.66 -15.72
N VAL A 146 21.64 -2.84 -15.58
CA VAL A 146 21.03 -3.90 -14.76
C VAL A 146 20.01 -4.64 -15.60
N ASP A 147 20.26 -5.91 -15.87
CA ASP A 147 19.33 -6.85 -16.48
C ASP A 147 18.55 -7.58 -15.38
N VAL A 148 17.21 -7.49 -15.43
CA VAL A 148 16.30 -8.12 -14.46
C VAL A 148 15.74 -9.42 -15.04
N GLY A 149 16.01 -10.55 -14.38
CA GLY A 149 15.68 -11.87 -14.90
C GLY A 149 14.81 -12.74 -13.99
N LEU A 150 14.37 -13.88 -14.54
CA LEU A 150 13.64 -14.91 -13.80
C LEU A 150 14.57 -15.92 -13.12
N LYS A 151 15.73 -16.16 -13.72
CA LYS A 151 16.74 -17.09 -13.20
C LYS A 151 17.48 -16.49 -12.01
N GLU A 152 18.06 -15.34 -12.22
CA GLU A 152 18.59 -14.45 -11.18
C GLU A 152 17.61 -13.30 -10.95
N LEU A 153 17.69 -12.61 -9.81
CA LEU A 153 16.90 -11.41 -9.57
C LEU A 153 17.35 -10.30 -10.51
N PHE A 154 18.65 -10.12 -10.61
CA PHE A 154 19.29 -9.26 -11.60
C PHE A 154 20.78 -9.64 -11.80
N VAL A 155 21.32 -9.20 -12.94
CA VAL A 155 22.73 -9.21 -13.26
C VAL A 155 23.12 -7.78 -13.66
N ALA A 156 24.17 -7.23 -13.03
CA ALA A 156 24.65 -5.88 -13.32
C ALA A 156 25.93 -5.92 -14.15
N SER A 157 26.19 -4.88 -14.97
CA SER A 157 27.35 -4.77 -15.85
C SER A 157 28.68 -4.78 -15.10
N ASN A 158 28.70 -4.40 -13.82
CA ASN A 158 29.87 -4.47 -12.95
C ASN A 158 30.13 -5.89 -12.38
N GLY A 159 29.47 -6.92 -12.91
CA GLY A 159 29.61 -8.31 -12.45
C GLY A 159 28.77 -8.67 -11.23
N THR A 160 28.07 -7.74 -10.59
CA THR A 160 27.20 -8.03 -9.45
C THR A 160 26.01 -8.87 -9.90
N LYS A 161 25.82 -10.04 -9.27
CA LYS A 161 24.66 -10.93 -9.49
C LYS A 161 23.90 -11.09 -8.19
N GLU A 162 22.59 -11.04 -8.27
CA GLU A 162 21.71 -11.29 -7.12
C GLU A 162 20.75 -12.44 -7.43
N ARG A 163 20.70 -13.41 -6.53
CA ARG A 163 19.91 -14.65 -6.74
C ARG A 163 18.41 -14.41 -6.58
N ASN A 164 17.61 -15.21 -7.25
CA ASN A 164 16.16 -15.21 -7.09
C ASN A 164 15.75 -16.11 -5.91
N ILE A 165 15.45 -15.53 -4.75
CA ILE A 165 15.07 -16.23 -3.52
C ILE A 165 13.75 -17.03 -3.62
N ASN A 166 12.93 -16.81 -4.68
CA ASN A 166 11.73 -17.61 -4.86
C ASN A 166 12.02 -19.11 -5.09
N LYS A 167 13.25 -19.43 -5.48
CA LYS A 167 13.73 -20.81 -5.63
C LYS A 167 14.18 -21.47 -4.31
N ASP A 168 14.36 -20.69 -3.25
CA ASP A 168 14.82 -21.18 -1.95
C ASP A 168 13.80 -22.12 -1.32
N ALA A 169 14.28 -23.22 -0.72
CA ALA A 169 13.46 -24.20 -0.02
C ALA A 169 12.58 -23.57 1.07
N LYS A 170 13.10 -22.55 1.77
CA LYS A 170 12.38 -21.79 2.79
C LYS A 170 11.15 -21.10 2.22
N ILE A 171 11.28 -20.41 1.08
CA ILE A 171 10.16 -19.71 0.41
C ILE A 171 9.18 -20.73 -0.15
N LYS A 172 9.65 -21.80 -0.80
CA LYS A 172 8.78 -22.89 -1.30
C LYS A 172 7.94 -23.51 -0.18
N LYS A 173 8.54 -23.78 0.99
CA LYS A 173 7.83 -24.29 2.17
C LYS A 173 6.75 -23.31 2.67
N LEU A 174 7.06 -22.01 2.73
CA LEU A 174 6.09 -20.98 3.12
C LEU A 174 4.94 -20.87 2.12
N LEU A 175 5.21 -20.94 0.81
CA LEU A 175 4.18 -20.92 -0.24
C LEU A 175 3.26 -22.14 -0.15
N LYS A 176 3.81 -23.35 0.10
CA LYS A 176 3.02 -24.56 0.33
C LYS A 176 2.07 -24.42 1.54
N ARG A 177 2.59 -23.91 2.66
CA ARG A 177 1.78 -23.63 3.86
C ARG A 177 0.70 -22.57 3.59
N LYS A 178 1.03 -21.48 2.88
CA LYS A 178 0.07 -20.45 2.48
C LYS A 178 -1.07 -21.03 1.65
N LYS A 179 -0.75 -21.90 0.66
CA LYS A 179 -1.75 -22.58 -0.18
C LYS A 179 -2.66 -23.50 0.66
N SER A 180 -2.12 -24.22 1.65
CA SER A 180 -2.91 -25.03 2.58
C SER A 180 -3.87 -24.16 3.41
N ALA A 181 -3.39 -23.07 4.01
CA ALA A 181 -4.23 -22.14 4.78
C ALA A 181 -5.33 -21.51 3.91
N GLN A 182 -5.05 -21.19 2.64
CA GLN A 182 -6.04 -20.69 1.69
C GLN A 182 -7.13 -21.74 1.40
N ARG A 183 -6.77 -23.01 1.21
CA ARG A 183 -7.73 -24.10 1.01
C ARG A 183 -8.62 -24.28 2.23
N ASP A 184 -8.03 -24.23 3.44
CA ASP A 184 -8.79 -24.31 4.69
C ASP A 184 -9.78 -23.17 4.83
N MET A 185 -9.35 -21.94 4.53
CA MET A 185 -10.20 -20.77 4.54
C MET A 185 -11.38 -20.92 3.54
N SER A 186 -11.10 -21.38 2.31
CA SER A 186 -12.12 -21.55 1.27
C SER A 186 -13.15 -22.62 1.64
N ARG A 187 -12.72 -23.76 2.21
CA ARG A 187 -13.64 -24.84 2.66
C ARG A 187 -14.57 -24.40 3.79
N ARG A 188 -14.10 -23.52 4.67
CA ARG A 188 -14.86 -23.03 5.83
C ARG A 188 -15.73 -21.81 5.51
N PHE A 189 -15.56 -21.22 4.34
CA PHE A 189 -16.34 -20.04 3.93
C PHE A 189 -17.79 -20.41 3.65
N LYS A 190 -18.74 -19.72 4.32
CA LYS A 190 -20.17 -19.85 4.07
C LYS A 190 -20.70 -18.60 3.37
N LYS A 191 -21.20 -18.77 2.12
CA LYS A 191 -21.79 -17.67 1.35
C LYS A 191 -23.07 -17.18 2.03
N GLY A 192 -23.32 -15.87 2.04
CA GLY A 192 -24.52 -15.27 2.63
C GLY A 192 -24.49 -15.05 4.15
N VAL A 193 -23.54 -15.63 4.87
CA VAL A 193 -23.42 -15.47 6.31
C VAL A 193 -22.59 -14.23 6.63
N LYS A 194 -23.13 -13.31 7.47
CA LYS A 194 -22.42 -12.06 7.86
C LYS A 194 -21.22 -12.33 8.76
N ILE A 195 -21.36 -13.24 9.71
CA ILE A 195 -20.31 -13.62 10.68
C ILE A 195 -19.87 -15.04 10.35
N GLN A 196 -18.61 -15.19 9.96
CA GLN A 196 -18.04 -16.49 9.64
C GLN A 196 -17.65 -17.25 10.92
N SER A 197 -17.43 -18.58 10.80
CA SER A 197 -17.03 -19.40 11.93
C SER A 197 -15.64 -19.03 12.49
N ALA A 198 -15.39 -19.30 13.76
CA ALA A 198 -14.08 -19.10 14.38
C ALA A 198 -12.96 -19.86 13.63
N GLY A 199 -13.29 -21.05 13.09
CA GLY A 199 -12.36 -21.82 12.27
C GLY A 199 -11.98 -21.13 10.95
N TYR A 200 -12.95 -20.42 10.31
CA TYR A 200 -12.67 -19.59 9.14
C TYR A 200 -11.73 -18.43 9.49
N GLU A 201 -12.01 -17.69 10.57
CA GLU A 201 -11.20 -16.55 10.98
C GLU A 201 -9.77 -16.97 11.38
N LYS A 202 -9.59 -18.14 12.02
CA LYS A 202 -8.25 -18.70 12.27
C LYS A 202 -7.50 -19.00 10.98
N ALA A 203 -8.14 -19.69 10.02
CA ALA A 203 -7.53 -20.00 8.72
C ALA A 203 -7.18 -18.74 7.93
N LYS A 204 -8.07 -17.74 7.93
CA LYS A 204 -7.84 -16.41 7.32
C LYS A 204 -6.64 -15.71 7.94
N THR A 205 -6.56 -15.67 9.27
CA THR A 205 -5.45 -15.04 10.00
C THR A 205 -4.12 -15.72 9.66
N GLU A 206 -4.07 -17.06 9.61
CA GLU A 206 -2.85 -17.79 9.23
C GLU A 206 -2.47 -17.55 7.77
N HIS A 207 -3.44 -17.52 6.84
CA HIS A 207 -3.19 -17.18 5.44
C HIS A 207 -2.58 -15.77 5.30
N LEU A 208 -3.13 -14.78 6.01
CA LEU A 208 -2.64 -13.41 6.02
C LEU A 208 -1.23 -13.32 6.61
N ARG A 209 -0.99 -13.99 7.74
CA ARG A 209 0.31 -14.05 8.40
C ARG A 209 1.39 -14.60 7.48
N LEU A 210 1.11 -15.70 6.77
CA LEU A 210 2.03 -16.33 5.84
C LEU A 210 2.27 -15.46 4.60
N SER A 211 1.20 -14.85 4.04
CA SER A 211 1.30 -13.92 2.92
C SER A 211 2.25 -12.77 3.24
N ARG A 212 2.05 -12.13 4.39
CA ARG A 212 2.89 -11.04 4.85
C ARG A 212 4.34 -11.46 5.10
N LYS A 213 4.55 -12.61 5.74
CA LYS A 213 5.91 -13.12 5.97
C LYS A 213 6.67 -13.30 4.66
N ILE A 214 6.03 -13.86 3.63
CA ILE A 214 6.62 -14.03 2.30
C ILE A 214 6.93 -12.67 1.67
N THR A 215 5.97 -11.73 1.71
CA THR A 215 6.16 -10.38 1.18
C THR A 215 7.32 -9.66 1.87
N ASN A 216 7.40 -9.73 3.20
CA ASN A 216 8.47 -9.08 3.96
C ASN A 216 9.86 -9.67 3.63
N ILE A 217 9.96 -10.99 3.47
CA ILE A 217 11.22 -11.64 3.08
C ILE A 217 11.65 -11.18 1.68
N ARG A 218 10.71 -11.11 0.72
CA ARG A 218 10.97 -10.64 -0.64
C ARG A 218 11.39 -9.17 -0.66
N ASN A 219 10.64 -8.32 0.01
CA ASN A 219 10.95 -6.89 0.06
C ASN A 219 12.31 -6.64 0.73
N ASN A 220 12.61 -7.32 1.84
CA ASN A 220 13.90 -7.20 2.49
C ASN A 220 15.05 -7.61 1.56
N HIS A 221 14.88 -8.70 0.81
CA HIS A 221 15.87 -9.15 -0.17
C HIS A 221 16.08 -8.10 -1.29
N ILE A 222 14.98 -7.59 -1.86
CA ILE A 222 15.04 -6.53 -2.88
C ILE A 222 15.74 -5.28 -2.33
N HIS A 223 15.37 -4.83 -1.11
CA HIS A 223 16.00 -3.67 -0.50
C HIS A 223 17.50 -3.86 -0.25
N GLN A 224 17.92 -5.05 0.20
CA GLN A 224 19.34 -5.35 0.37
C GLN A 224 20.08 -5.38 -0.98
N ALA A 225 19.48 -5.98 -2.00
CA ALA A 225 20.02 -6.06 -3.34
C ALA A 225 20.17 -4.67 -3.99
N THR A 226 19.13 -3.85 -3.93
CA THR A 226 19.18 -2.47 -4.45
C THR A 226 20.14 -1.59 -3.64
N ALA A 227 20.21 -1.76 -2.31
CA ALA A 227 21.17 -1.03 -1.49
C ALA A 227 22.62 -1.34 -1.85
N LYS A 228 22.96 -2.59 -2.21
CA LYS A 228 24.29 -2.97 -2.69
C LYS A 228 24.67 -2.19 -3.96
N LEU A 229 23.74 -2.10 -4.94
CA LEU A 229 23.97 -1.33 -6.18
C LEU A 229 24.15 0.16 -5.91
N VAL A 230 23.26 0.76 -5.11
CA VAL A 230 23.30 2.19 -4.80
C VAL A 230 24.54 2.55 -3.96
N LYS A 231 25.04 1.63 -3.12
CA LYS A 231 26.24 1.85 -2.29
C LYS A 231 27.49 2.10 -3.13
N THR A 232 27.57 1.60 -4.36
CA THR A 232 28.68 1.88 -5.28
C THR A 232 28.65 3.31 -5.83
N LYS A 233 27.58 4.08 -5.54
CA LYS A 233 27.38 5.48 -5.94
C LYS A 233 27.52 5.71 -7.46
N PRO A 234 26.93 4.90 -8.33
CA PRO A 234 27.07 5.09 -9.77
C PRO A 234 26.40 6.41 -10.20
N MET A 235 26.94 7.05 -11.23
CA MET A 235 26.34 8.24 -11.84
C MET A 235 24.94 7.93 -12.38
N ARG A 236 24.77 6.75 -12.95
CA ARG A 236 23.50 6.31 -13.55
C ARG A 236 23.30 4.81 -13.37
N ILE A 237 22.04 4.42 -13.12
CA ILE A 237 21.60 3.02 -13.19
C ILE A 237 20.60 2.92 -14.35
N VAL A 238 20.91 2.07 -15.33
CA VAL A 238 20.08 1.83 -16.51
C VAL A 238 19.40 0.46 -16.34
N VAL A 239 18.08 0.42 -16.47
CA VAL A 239 17.28 -0.81 -16.34
C VAL A 239 16.39 -0.93 -17.57
N GLU A 240 16.19 -2.15 -18.08
CA GLU A 240 15.26 -2.40 -19.15
C GLU A 240 13.80 -2.17 -18.71
N ASP A 241 12.99 -1.58 -19.59
CA ASP A 241 11.53 -1.47 -19.40
C ASP A 241 10.84 -2.77 -19.83
N LEU A 242 10.85 -3.76 -18.95
CA LEU A 242 10.34 -5.11 -19.21
C LEU A 242 8.83 -5.21 -18.94
N SER A 243 8.09 -5.68 -19.95
CA SER A 243 6.71 -6.13 -19.76
C SER A 243 6.68 -7.53 -19.11
N ILE A 244 6.57 -7.58 -17.77
CA ILE A 244 6.52 -8.84 -17.00
C ILE A 244 5.40 -9.77 -17.51
N SER A 245 4.28 -9.22 -17.98
CA SER A 245 3.17 -10.00 -18.54
C SER A 245 3.56 -10.77 -19.80
N ASN A 246 4.45 -10.23 -20.62
CA ASN A 246 4.94 -10.87 -21.84
C ASN A 246 6.01 -11.92 -21.52
N LEU A 247 6.90 -11.64 -20.54
CA LEU A 247 7.88 -12.61 -20.07
C LEU A 247 7.25 -13.90 -19.51
N LEU A 248 6.10 -13.76 -18.83
CA LEU A 248 5.37 -14.92 -18.27
C LEU A 248 4.61 -15.74 -19.31
N LYS A 249 4.35 -15.20 -20.51
CA LYS A 249 3.69 -15.91 -21.62
C LYS A 249 4.66 -16.72 -22.48
N ASN A 250 5.91 -16.33 -22.50
CA ASN A 250 6.98 -17.05 -23.22
C ASN A 250 7.46 -18.23 -22.36
N LYS A 251 6.69 -19.31 -22.38
CA LYS A 251 7.06 -20.63 -21.84
C LYS A 251 7.39 -21.56 -22.98
#